data_cb6e8338b985a3a619e65d131af5cb4b
#
_entry.id   cb6e8338b985a3a619e65d131af5cb4b
#
_cell.length_a   1.000
_cell.length_b   1.000
_cell.length_c   1.000
_cell.angle_alpha   90.00
_cell.angle_beta   90.00
_cell.angle_gamma   90.00
#
_symmetry.space_group_name_H-M   'P 1'
#
loop_
_entity.id
_entity.type
_entity.pdbx_description
1 polymer ?
#
loop_
_entity_poly.entity_id
_entity_poly.type
_entity_poly.pdbx_seq_one_letter_code
_entity_poly.pdbx_strand_id
1 'polypeptide(L)'
;MKKKNKFPVKSLCFFGICLLISLYYVTGVYYRQSFGMGKFINGVYCTGKSVEEINSELTGEYNGRSFTVTDLYGNSYEIPLSSVNYKVDYISQLKIVQSSQSVFLWGIEAITGGNKKISPEISFSEEALLKALEKNGFFANNRKEPVLEIRKERAYVLYDGRKNALQEEKMRQVLTDSLLAGNLSIDVSECYEDLPYTSEMEKTLMVWKTVETFQNRSLTYDMGDGDVVLTPEITAEFLICNGGKFTMENGWPVVNEEGITAFVDSLAAEYDTYGKPHFFHATRGEDIEIEGGTYGNELDREAEIAFLKDYFGSADIQTSSGEENFADGNLQPGQDALQSGKHIPSYKKQAYVRGKKDLLTTYVEVDMGEQKLYYYEDGVLKLETDVVTGNMSRKWDTPAGVNYVYGKQKNRTLRGPGYATPVNYWMPVNGNIGLHDATWRREFGGEIYLKSGSHGCINIPKDKAGELYDMVVIGTPVVMFY
;
A
#
# COMPACT_ATOMS: atom_id res chain seq x y z
N MET A 1 39.70 114.95 28.51
CA MET A 1 39.53 114.24 27.25
C MET A 1 39.96 112.77 27.47
N LYS A 2 39.04 111.77 27.54
CA LYS A 2 39.32 110.38 27.67
C LYS A 2 39.61 109.83 26.25
N LYS A 3 40.86 109.39 25.98
CA LYS A 3 41.18 108.65 24.76
C LYS A 3 40.48 107.29 24.83
N LYS A 4 39.48 107.07 23.92
CA LYS A 4 38.95 105.76 23.68
C LYS A 4 40.02 104.95 22.90
N ASN A 5 40.64 103.97 23.58
CA ASN A 5 41.46 103.02 22.92
C ASN A 5 40.57 102.14 22.03
N LYS A 6 40.59 102.38 20.72
CA LYS A 6 40.00 101.53 19.71
C LYS A 6 40.94 100.31 19.55
N PHE A 7 40.57 99.13 20.06
CA PHE A 7 41.26 97.93 19.75
C PHE A 7 41.30 97.82 18.20
N PRO A 8 42.47 97.52 17.60
CA PRO A 8 42.57 97.38 16.14
C PRO A 8 41.76 96.20 15.67
N VAL A 9 40.84 96.38 14.69
CA VAL A 9 39.97 95.28 14.12
C VAL A 9 40.80 94.03 13.75
N LYS A 10 42.04 94.20 13.30
CA LYS A 10 42.97 93.12 12.98
C LYS A 10 43.27 92.21 14.20
N SER A 11 43.42 92.77 15.41
CA SER A 11 43.67 92.00 16.62
C SER A 11 42.42 91.28 17.05
N LEU A 12 41.23 91.83 16.86
CA LEU A 12 39.95 91.18 17.17
C LEU A 12 39.72 89.95 16.22
N CYS A 13 40.01 90.13 14.92
CA CYS A 13 39.93 89.05 13.93
C CYS A 13 40.97 87.91 14.30
N PHE A 14 42.21 88.33 14.67
CA PHE A 14 43.23 87.34 15.08
C PHE A 14 42.82 86.51 16.33
N PHE A 15 42.28 87.19 17.35
CA PHE A 15 41.74 86.50 18.55
C PHE A 15 40.55 85.63 18.19
N GLY A 16 39.67 86.05 17.32
CA GLY A 16 38.55 85.28 16.82
C GLY A 16 39.01 83.96 16.14
N ILE A 17 40.04 84.08 15.25
CA ILE A 17 40.60 82.93 14.52
C ILE A 17 41.29 81.96 15.52
N CYS A 18 42.05 82.46 16.48
CA CYS A 18 42.69 81.62 17.49
C CYS A 18 41.66 80.91 18.38
N LEU A 19 40.58 81.56 18.72
CA LEU A 19 39.48 80.97 19.49
C LEU A 19 38.80 79.86 18.68
N LEU A 20 38.51 80.09 17.39
CA LEU A 20 37.94 79.04 16.51
C LEU A 20 38.88 77.85 16.33
N ILE A 21 40.19 78.06 16.14
CA ILE A 21 41.18 76.99 16.05
C ILE A 21 41.24 76.23 17.35
N SER A 22 41.24 76.95 18.52
CA SER A 22 41.22 76.30 19.84
C SER A 22 39.97 75.50 20.06
N LEU A 23 38.81 76.01 19.68
CA LEU A 23 37.54 75.29 19.78
C LEU A 23 37.51 74.05 18.87
N TYR A 24 37.99 74.23 17.63
CA TYR A 24 38.13 73.11 16.68
C TYR A 24 39.03 71.98 17.26
N TYR A 25 40.18 72.36 17.83
CA TYR A 25 41.09 71.42 18.43
C TYR A 25 40.50 70.71 19.67
N VAL A 26 39.87 71.50 20.60
CA VAL A 26 39.17 70.94 21.76
C VAL A 26 38.09 69.98 21.39
N THR A 27 37.31 70.30 20.35
CA THR A 27 36.28 69.43 19.81
C THR A 27 36.88 68.14 19.23
N GLY A 28 38.01 68.26 18.55
CA GLY A 28 38.72 67.08 18.01
C GLY A 28 39.33 66.20 19.12
N VAL A 29 39.78 66.80 20.23
CA VAL A 29 40.21 66.06 21.44
C VAL A 29 39.02 65.33 22.10
N TYR A 30 37.86 66.00 22.17
CA TYR A 30 36.63 65.38 22.69
C TYR A 30 36.23 64.12 21.89
N TYR A 31 36.34 64.18 20.54
CA TYR A 31 36.07 63.04 19.67
C TYR A 31 37.10 61.93 19.75
N ARG A 32 38.19 62.05 20.52
CA ARG A 32 39.06 60.91 20.87
C ARG A 32 38.41 59.94 21.86
N GLN A 33 37.46 60.41 22.69
CA GLN A 33 36.76 59.61 23.69
C GLN A 33 35.34 59.23 23.25
N SER A 34 34.88 59.82 22.12
CA SER A 34 33.59 59.57 21.50
C SER A 34 33.72 59.49 19.98
N PHE A 35 32.64 59.15 19.25
CA PHE A 35 32.68 59.15 17.80
C PHE A 35 32.43 60.55 17.23
N GLY A 36 33.17 60.88 16.15
CA GLY A 36 33.12 62.15 15.48
C GLY A 36 31.76 62.42 14.81
N MET A 37 31.54 63.72 14.51
CA MET A 37 30.31 64.21 13.90
C MET A 37 30.06 63.53 12.55
N GLY A 38 28.79 63.13 12.24
CA GLY A 38 28.37 62.57 10.95
C GLY A 38 28.74 61.10 10.73
N LYS A 39 29.25 60.40 11.71
CA LYS A 39 29.63 59.00 11.60
C LYS A 39 28.46 58.04 11.82
N PHE A 40 28.39 57.07 10.93
CA PHE A 40 27.49 55.90 11.07
C PHE A 40 28.30 54.61 11.05
N ILE A 41 27.90 53.67 11.86
CA ILE A 41 28.49 52.32 11.93
C ILE A 41 27.35 51.32 11.84
N ASN A 42 27.38 50.41 10.87
CA ASN A 42 26.30 49.48 10.56
C ASN A 42 24.91 50.11 10.55
N GLY A 43 24.80 51.40 10.10
CA GLY A 43 23.54 52.11 10.04
C GLY A 43 23.20 52.88 11.34
N VAL A 44 23.90 52.68 12.45
CA VAL A 44 23.66 53.38 13.70
C VAL A 44 24.39 54.73 13.71
N TYR A 45 23.68 55.81 14.07
CA TYR A 45 24.27 57.15 14.19
C TYR A 45 25.11 57.24 15.47
N CYS A 46 26.43 57.50 15.31
CA CYS A 46 27.41 57.38 16.39
C CYS A 46 27.89 58.70 16.98
N THR A 47 27.58 59.85 16.40
CA THR A 47 28.14 61.15 16.81
C THR A 47 27.98 61.39 18.32
N GLY A 48 29.09 61.66 18.99
CA GLY A 48 29.13 61.97 20.42
C GLY A 48 28.89 60.78 21.36
N LYS A 49 28.58 59.58 20.85
CA LYS A 49 28.35 58.37 21.63
C LYS A 49 29.68 57.68 22.00
N SER A 50 29.71 56.95 23.10
CA SER A 50 30.80 56.07 23.50
C SER A 50 30.78 54.72 22.75
N VAL A 51 31.85 53.94 22.88
CA VAL A 51 31.92 52.59 22.34
C VAL A 51 30.85 51.70 22.95
N GLU A 52 30.64 51.86 24.26
CA GLU A 52 29.67 51.04 25.01
C GLU A 52 28.25 51.32 24.61
N GLU A 53 27.90 52.64 24.38
CA GLU A 53 26.55 53.01 23.90
C GLU A 53 26.26 52.48 22.52
N ILE A 54 27.21 52.57 21.59
CA ILE A 54 27.03 52.04 20.23
C ILE A 54 26.99 50.53 20.24
N ASN A 55 27.82 49.86 21.04
CA ASN A 55 27.79 48.41 21.19
C ASN A 55 26.42 47.96 21.70
N SER A 56 25.88 48.65 22.71
CA SER A 56 24.54 48.33 23.22
C SER A 56 23.43 48.49 22.20
N GLU A 57 23.51 49.51 21.35
CA GLU A 57 22.53 49.71 20.28
C GLU A 57 22.64 48.63 19.21
N LEU A 58 23.85 48.32 18.75
CA LEU A 58 24.10 47.26 17.74
C LEU A 58 23.72 45.87 18.24
N THR A 59 24.04 45.55 19.49
CA THR A 59 23.72 44.26 20.10
C THR A 59 22.24 44.13 20.45
N GLY A 60 21.56 45.27 20.66
CA GLY A 60 20.12 45.34 20.96
C GLY A 60 19.26 44.68 19.88
N GLU A 61 19.73 44.67 18.59
CA GLU A 61 19.03 44.01 17.49
C GLU A 61 18.91 42.49 17.64
N TYR A 62 19.75 41.89 18.49
CA TYR A 62 19.73 40.42 18.74
C TYR A 62 18.87 40.03 19.92
N ASN A 63 18.38 41.00 20.69
CA ASN A 63 17.56 40.75 21.87
C ASN A 63 16.20 40.15 21.48
N GLY A 64 15.85 39.02 22.07
CA GLY A 64 14.60 38.34 21.81
C GLY A 64 14.51 37.63 20.45
N ARG A 65 15.60 37.59 19.69
CA ARG A 65 15.62 36.85 18.41
C ARG A 65 15.88 35.37 18.64
N SER A 66 15.46 34.59 17.66
CA SER A 66 15.74 33.16 17.55
C SER A 66 16.52 32.89 16.27
N PHE A 67 17.17 31.75 16.22
CA PHE A 67 17.65 31.17 14.95
C PHE A 67 16.83 29.93 14.65
N THR A 68 16.79 29.57 13.36
CA THR A 68 16.02 28.45 12.85
C THR A 68 16.98 27.41 12.27
N VAL A 69 16.74 26.11 12.64
CA VAL A 69 17.43 24.97 12.05
C VAL A 69 16.43 24.19 11.23
N THR A 70 16.74 23.95 9.95
CA THR A 70 15.88 23.15 9.04
C THR A 70 16.56 21.82 8.80
N ASP A 71 15.80 20.72 9.00
CA ASP A 71 16.28 19.35 8.80
C ASP A 71 16.08 18.87 7.33
N LEU A 72 16.52 17.64 7.03
CA LEU A 72 16.37 17.01 5.71
C LEU A 72 14.90 16.87 5.27
N TYR A 73 13.97 16.80 6.23
CA TYR A 73 12.53 16.58 5.96
C TYR A 73 11.75 17.89 5.85
N GLY A 74 12.46 19.05 5.95
CA GLY A 74 11.86 20.38 5.88
C GLY A 74 11.23 20.85 7.19
N ASN A 75 11.41 20.12 8.30
CA ASN A 75 10.96 20.59 9.60
C ASN A 75 11.87 21.72 10.08
N SER A 76 11.27 22.76 10.64
CA SER A 76 11.96 23.94 11.14
C SER A 76 11.88 24.01 12.67
N TYR A 77 13.04 24.15 13.30
CA TYR A 77 13.19 24.22 14.76
C TYR A 77 13.66 25.62 15.15
N GLU A 78 12.78 26.38 15.80
CA GLU A 78 13.08 27.72 16.25
C GLU A 78 13.68 27.71 17.65
N ILE A 79 14.90 28.25 17.80
CA ILE A 79 15.68 28.23 19.05
C ILE A 79 16.02 29.66 19.45
N PRO A 80 15.59 30.14 20.64
CA PRO A 80 15.93 31.45 21.13
C PRO A 80 17.44 31.62 21.33
N LEU A 81 18.02 32.71 20.84
CA LEU A 81 19.44 33.02 21.04
C LEU A 81 19.89 33.01 22.49
N SER A 82 18.97 33.45 23.40
CA SER A 82 19.21 33.44 24.84
C SER A 82 19.42 32.04 25.43
N SER A 83 18.81 31.01 24.81
CA SER A 83 18.92 29.63 25.32
C SER A 83 20.28 28.99 25.05
N VAL A 84 21.06 29.55 24.12
CA VAL A 84 22.40 29.06 23.76
C VAL A 84 23.52 29.98 24.24
N ASN A 85 23.20 30.96 25.09
CA ASN A 85 24.14 32.00 25.58
C ASN A 85 24.83 32.76 24.44
N TYR A 86 24.07 33.03 23.34
CA TYR A 86 24.58 33.75 22.17
C TYR A 86 24.92 35.19 22.53
N LYS A 87 26.17 35.58 22.34
CA LYS A 87 26.67 36.91 22.64
C LYS A 87 27.28 37.51 21.39
N VAL A 88 26.92 38.75 21.13
CA VAL A 88 27.45 39.58 20.04
C VAL A 88 28.16 40.76 20.66
N ASP A 89 29.38 41.05 20.23
CA ASP A 89 30.18 42.14 20.77
C ASP A 89 30.92 42.85 19.61
N TYR A 90 30.79 44.17 19.57
CA TYR A 90 31.47 45.02 18.59
C TYR A 90 32.58 45.86 19.24
N ILE A 91 32.82 45.75 20.55
CA ILE A 91 33.73 46.63 21.34
C ILE A 91 35.13 46.68 20.69
N SER A 92 35.72 45.53 20.35
CA SER A 92 37.04 45.46 19.73
C SER A 92 37.10 46.28 18.44
N GLN A 93 36.13 46.07 17.57
CA GLN A 93 36.05 46.73 16.26
C GLN A 93 35.71 48.22 16.39
N LEU A 94 34.83 48.57 17.31
CA LEU A 94 34.48 49.98 17.62
C LEU A 94 35.69 50.75 18.16
N LYS A 95 36.53 50.16 19.06
CA LYS A 95 37.75 50.75 19.53
C LYS A 95 38.76 50.99 18.44
N ILE A 96 38.90 50.06 17.45
CA ILE A 96 39.74 50.28 16.27
C ILE A 96 39.23 51.45 15.44
N VAL A 97 37.90 51.54 15.22
CA VAL A 97 37.32 52.66 14.44
C VAL A 97 37.51 53.95 15.19
N GLN A 98 37.28 53.99 16.51
CA GLN A 98 37.47 55.17 17.34
C GLN A 98 38.91 55.64 17.36
N SER A 99 39.91 54.76 17.54
CA SER A 99 41.33 55.08 17.56
C SER A 99 41.84 55.60 16.22
N SER A 100 41.19 55.28 15.12
CA SER A 100 41.55 55.75 13.75
C SER A 100 41.08 57.19 13.48
N GLN A 101 40.32 57.80 14.38
CA GLN A 101 39.85 59.18 14.24
C GLN A 101 40.96 60.21 14.41
N SER A 102 41.07 61.20 13.52
CA SER A 102 42.07 62.25 13.59
C SER A 102 41.49 63.49 14.29
N VAL A 103 42.23 64.03 15.26
CA VAL A 103 41.91 65.28 15.96
C VAL A 103 41.85 66.47 14.98
N PHE A 104 42.56 66.40 13.87
CA PHE A 104 42.66 67.48 12.88
C PHE A 104 41.73 67.33 11.67
N LEU A 105 41.25 66.09 11.40
CA LEU A 105 40.44 65.83 10.19
C LEU A 105 38.95 65.61 10.47
N TRP A 106 38.51 65.68 11.73
CA TRP A 106 37.16 65.42 12.16
C TRP A 106 36.13 66.31 11.42
N GLY A 107 36.46 67.56 11.12
CA GLY A 107 35.60 68.46 10.39
C GLY A 107 35.39 68.09 8.90
N ILE A 108 36.41 67.52 8.27
CA ILE A 108 36.33 66.98 6.90
C ILE A 108 35.53 65.69 6.95
N GLU A 109 35.81 64.83 7.92
CA GLU A 109 35.09 63.54 8.12
C GLU A 109 33.59 63.78 8.42
N ALA A 110 33.26 64.86 9.13
CA ALA A 110 31.86 65.28 9.39
C ALA A 110 31.06 65.64 8.13
N ILE A 111 31.78 66.23 7.13
CA ILE A 111 31.17 66.63 5.83
C ILE A 111 31.11 65.45 4.86
N THR A 112 32.17 64.65 4.80
CA THR A 112 32.24 63.52 3.88
C THR A 112 31.37 62.35 4.29
N GLY A 113 31.03 62.30 5.56
CA GLY A 113 30.12 61.29 6.13
C GLY A 113 30.38 59.86 5.67
N GLY A 114 30.04 58.88 6.40
CA GLY A 114 30.19 57.49 5.92
C GLY A 114 29.57 56.50 6.88
N ASN A 115 28.96 55.46 6.33
CA ASN A 115 28.52 54.30 7.10
C ASN A 115 29.60 53.25 7.02
N LYS A 116 30.38 53.08 8.11
CA LYS A 116 31.39 52.04 8.20
C LYS A 116 30.76 50.72 8.60
N LYS A 117 31.00 49.69 7.81
CA LYS A 117 30.57 48.33 8.18
C LYS A 117 31.67 47.65 8.98
N ILE A 118 31.30 47.05 10.12
CA ILE A 118 32.14 46.24 10.98
C ILE A 118 31.44 44.94 11.31
N SER A 119 32.19 43.88 11.52
CA SER A 119 31.66 42.59 11.94
C SER A 119 31.75 42.44 13.46
N PRO A 120 30.80 41.79 14.11
CA PRO A 120 30.87 41.50 15.54
C PRO A 120 31.84 40.33 15.81
N GLU A 121 32.29 40.28 17.05
CA GLU A 121 32.78 39.03 17.68
C GLU A 121 31.57 38.30 18.24
N ILE A 122 31.39 37.04 17.82
CA ILE A 122 30.25 36.21 18.21
C ILE A 122 30.78 35.06 19.08
N SER A 123 30.07 34.74 20.14
CA SER A 123 30.32 33.59 20.99
C SER A 123 29.01 32.97 21.45
N PHE A 124 29.00 31.69 21.67
CA PHE A 124 27.86 30.94 22.24
C PHE A 124 28.35 29.67 22.94
N SER A 125 27.46 28.96 23.61
CA SER A 125 27.76 27.69 24.26
C SER A 125 27.28 26.51 23.42
N GLU A 126 28.20 25.70 22.90
CA GLU A 126 27.87 24.48 22.17
C GLU A 126 27.06 23.49 23.00
N GLU A 127 27.40 23.35 24.32
CA GLU A 127 26.65 22.48 25.21
C GLU A 127 25.19 22.95 25.35
N ALA A 128 25.00 24.26 25.47
CA ALA A 128 23.65 24.83 25.56
C ALA A 128 22.91 24.70 24.22
N LEU A 129 23.61 24.79 23.08
CA LEU A 129 23.05 24.58 21.74
C LEU A 129 22.48 23.16 21.60
N LEU A 130 23.26 22.13 21.97
CA LEU A 130 22.80 20.75 21.90
C LEU A 130 21.60 20.48 22.82
N LYS A 131 21.64 21.04 24.05
CA LYS A 131 20.49 20.94 24.97
C LYS A 131 19.24 21.63 24.42
N ALA A 132 19.41 22.76 23.76
CA ALA A 132 18.31 23.49 23.15
C ALA A 132 17.69 22.72 21.97
N LEU A 133 18.52 22.08 21.12
CA LEU A 133 18.07 21.20 20.05
C LEU A 133 17.31 19.98 20.61
N GLU A 134 17.82 19.33 21.65
CA GLU A 134 17.15 18.21 22.33
C GLU A 134 15.77 18.62 22.86
N LYS A 135 15.72 19.75 23.58
CA LYS A 135 14.48 20.28 24.16
C LYS A 135 13.43 20.62 23.09
N ASN A 136 13.84 21.08 21.92
CA ASN A 136 12.96 21.41 20.81
C ASN A 136 12.58 20.19 19.94
N GLY A 137 12.98 18.98 20.31
CA GLY A 137 12.61 17.75 19.63
C GLY A 137 13.41 17.47 18.35
N PHE A 138 14.46 18.25 18.03
CA PHE A 138 15.27 18.03 16.83
C PHE A 138 15.84 16.60 16.82
N PHE A 139 16.47 16.16 17.89
CA PHE A 139 17.06 14.83 17.96
C PHE A 139 16.01 13.71 18.02
N ALA A 140 14.85 13.95 18.65
CA ALA A 140 13.77 12.98 18.66
C ALA A 140 13.26 12.64 17.25
N ASN A 141 13.30 13.61 16.32
CA ASN A 141 12.87 13.44 14.95
C ASN A 141 13.99 12.96 14.02
N ASN A 142 15.25 13.20 14.36
CA ASN A 142 16.39 13.05 13.45
C ASN A 142 17.41 11.97 13.87
N ARG A 143 17.45 11.56 15.14
CA ARG A 143 18.24 10.40 15.56
C ARG A 143 17.49 9.14 15.23
N LYS A 144 18.07 8.35 14.34
CA LYS A 144 17.59 6.99 14.01
C LYS A 144 18.64 5.99 14.46
N GLU A 145 18.17 4.87 15.03
CA GLU A 145 19.07 3.75 15.25
C GLU A 145 19.46 3.18 13.89
N PRO A 146 20.75 2.93 13.62
CA PRO A 146 21.22 2.34 12.39
C PRO A 146 20.92 0.85 12.36
N VAL A 147 19.65 0.50 12.20
CA VAL A 147 19.17 -0.88 12.11
C VAL A 147 18.72 -1.19 10.69
N LEU A 148 18.97 -2.43 10.28
CA LEU A 148 18.41 -3.02 9.08
C LEU A 148 17.62 -4.24 9.52
N GLU A 149 16.30 -4.18 9.41
CA GLU A 149 15.43 -5.25 9.88
C GLU A 149 14.25 -5.49 8.95
N ILE A 150 13.79 -6.74 8.92
CA ILE A 150 12.60 -7.12 8.17
C ILE A 150 11.42 -7.04 9.13
N ARG A 151 10.47 -6.18 8.80
CA ARG A 151 9.25 -5.96 9.58
C ARG A 151 8.04 -6.51 8.85
N LYS A 152 7.11 -7.11 9.59
CA LYS A 152 5.81 -7.49 9.04
C LYS A 152 4.84 -6.31 9.24
N GLU A 153 4.37 -5.78 8.12
CA GLU A 153 3.23 -4.87 8.05
C GLU A 153 2.02 -5.67 7.52
N ARG A 154 1.50 -5.38 6.35
CA ARG A 154 0.59 -6.29 5.62
C ARG A 154 1.39 -7.40 4.93
N ALA A 155 2.46 -7.03 4.26
CA ALA A 155 3.52 -7.91 3.78
C ALA A 155 4.79 -7.65 4.58
N TYR A 156 5.85 -8.40 4.33
CA TYR A 156 7.17 -8.09 4.90
C TYR A 156 7.81 -6.94 4.13
N VAL A 157 8.43 -6.02 4.85
CA VAL A 157 9.17 -4.88 4.32
C VAL A 157 10.55 -4.80 4.96
N LEU A 158 11.54 -4.35 4.20
CA LEU A 158 12.85 -4.04 4.73
C LEU A 158 12.86 -2.62 5.29
N TYR A 159 12.99 -2.48 6.60
CA TYR A 159 13.25 -1.21 7.24
C TYR A 159 14.74 -0.93 7.25
N ASP A 160 15.15 0.15 6.58
CA ASP A 160 16.53 0.58 6.49
C ASP A 160 16.74 1.90 7.25
N GLY A 161 17.07 1.79 8.53
CA GLY A 161 17.38 2.93 9.41
C GLY A 161 18.77 3.54 9.16
N ARG A 162 19.60 2.93 8.29
CA ARG A 162 20.88 3.49 7.86
C ARG A 162 20.71 4.72 6.95
N LYS A 163 19.64 4.73 6.17
CA LYS A 163 19.41 5.77 5.17
C LYS A 163 19.10 7.09 5.83
N ASN A 164 19.71 8.13 5.30
CA ASN A 164 19.54 9.48 5.81
C ASN A 164 19.81 9.56 7.32
N ALA A 165 20.88 8.95 7.79
CA ALA A 165 21.31 9.06 9.18
C ALA A 165 21.98 10.41 9.42
N LEU A 166 21.55 11.11 10.48
CA LEU A 166 22.14 12.39 10.88
C LEU A 166 23.59 12.22 11.30
N GLN A 167 24.51 12.92 10.63
CA GLN A 167 25.91 13.02 11.00
C GLN A 167 26.07 14.16 12.00
N GLU A 168 25.95 13.84 13.30
CA GLU A 168 25.90 14.85 14.37
C GLU A 168 27.13 15.76 14.38
N GLU A 169 28.32 15.23 14.08
CA GLU A 169 29.56 16.02 14.07
C GLU A 169 29.57 17.04 12.92
N LYS A 170 29.14 16.61 11.74
CA LYS A 170 28.98 17.49 10.57
C LYS A 170 27.92 18.58 10.84
N MET A 171 26.80 18.19 11.44
CA MET A 171 25.76 19.13 11.85
C MET A 171 26.29 20.16 12.86
N ARG A 172 27.04 19.72 13.89
CA ARG A 172 27.66 20.63 14.87
C ARG A 172 28.55 21.65 14.21
N GLN A 173 29.40 21.21 13.28
CA GLN A 173 30.29 22.10 12.53
C GLN A 173 29.49 23.13 11.72
N VAL A 174 28.47 22.70 10.97
CA VAL A 174 27.60 23.58 10.17
C VAL A 174 26.88 24.60 11.05
N LEU A 175 26.35 24.17 12.18
CA LEU A 175 25.68 25.06 13.14
C LEU A 175 26.66 26.06 13.74
N THR A 176 27.83 25.61 14.14
CA THR A 176 28.88 26.46 14.74
C THR A 176 29.34 27.52 13.75
N ASP A 177 29.73 27.11 12.54
CA ASP A 177 30.20 28.02 11.50
C ASP A 177 29.14 29.06 11.11
N SER A 178 27.88 28.60 10.96
CA SER A 178 26.76 29.48 10.64
C SER A 178 26.47 30.52 11.72
N LEU A 179 26.41 30.08 12.98
CA LEU A 179 26.15 30.97 14.11
C LEU A 179 27.30 31.96 14.32
N LEU A 180 28.56 31.53 14.17
CA LEU A 180 29.71 32.42 14.23
C LEU A 180 29.76 33.43 13.06
N ALA A 181 29.22 33.07 11.92
CA ALA A 181 29.03 33.97 10.77
C ALA A 181 27.82 34.92 10.95
N GLY A 182 27.01 34.76 12.00
CA GLY A 182 25.82 35.57 12.26
C GLY A 182 24.60 35.12 11.46
N ASN A 183 24.63 33.94 10.83
CA ASN A 183 23.49 33.38 10.10
C ASN A 183 22.49 32.76 11.10
N LEU A 184 21.26 33.25 11.06
CA LEU A 184 20.19 32.79 11.94
C LEU A 184 19.17 31.87 11.25
N SER A 185 19.39 31.52 9.99
CA SER A 185 18.61 30.51 9.26
C SER A 185 19.59 29.47 8.71
N ILE A 186 19.55 28.26 9.29
CA ILE A 186 20.57 27.24 9.07
C ILE A 186 19.90 25.99 8.54
N ASP A 187 20.30 25.55 7.36
CA ASP A 187 19.87 24.31 6.75
C ASP A 187 20.94 23.24 7.04
N VAL A 188 20.52 22.13 7.64
CA VAL A 188 21.38 20.98 7.94
C VAL A 188 21.05 19.74 7.07
N SER A 189 20.29 19.90 5.99
CA SER A 189 19.91 18.81 5.09
C SER A 189 21.11 18.06 4.50
N GLU A 190 22.21 18.74 4.27
CA GLU A 190 23.49 18.17 3.81
C GLU A 190 24.24 17.36 4.88
N CYS A 191 23.74 17.35 6.13
CA CYS A 191 24.34 16.63 7.24
C CYS A 191 23.82 15.20 7.39
N TYR A 192 23.10 14.67 6.41
CA TYR A 192 22.56 13.32 6.44
C TYR A 192 23.22 12.46 5.38
N GLU A 193 23.67 11.29 5.78
CA GLU A 193 24.36 10.33 4.91
C GLU A 193 23.90 8.91 5.22
N ASP A 194 23.97 8.02 4.23
CA ASP A 194 23.74 6.59 4.45
C ASP A 194 24.91 5.96 5.21
N LEU A 195 24.61 5.23 6.26
CA LEU A 195 25.64 4.49 7.00
C LEU A 195 26.04 3.22 6.24
N PRO A 196 27.32 2.78 6.33
CA PRO A 196 27.75 1.54 5.70
C PRO A 196 27.06 0.33 6.33
N TYR A 197 26.95 -0.76 5.55
CA TYR A 197 26.48 -2.04 6.06
C TYR A 197 27.48 -2.65 7.05
N THR A 198 26.97 -3.16 8.16
CA THR A 198 27.72 -4.06 9.01
C THR A 198 27.59 -5.50 8.50
N SER A 199 28.45 -6.42 8.90
CA SER A 199 28.37 -7.83 8.50
C SER A 199 27.05 -8.50 8.94
N GLU A 200 26.40 -8.00 10.00
CA GLU A 200 25.08 -8.48 10.43
C GLU A 200 23.96 -7.96 9.54
N MET A 201 24.04 -6.69 9.16
CA MET A 201 23.10 -6.08 8.20
C MET A 201 23.19 -6.74 6.82
N GLU A 202 24.41 -7.11 6.38
CA GLU A 202 24.59 -7.85 5.12
C GLU A 202 23.87 -9.20 5.14
N LYS A 203 23.91 -9.93 6.26
CA LYS A 203 23.13 -11.17 6.42
C LYS A 203 21.63 -10.91 6.36
N THR A 204 21.16 -9.86 7.03
CA THR A 204 19.73 -9.46 6.97
C THR A 204 19.32 -9.13 5.54
N LEU A 205 20.19 -8.43 4.79
CA LEU A 205 19.93 -8.10 3.39
C LEU A 205 19.86 -9.34 2.49
N MET A 206 20.72 -10.36 2.75
CA MET A 206 20.66 -11.63 2.02
C MET A 206 19.32 -12.36 2.29
N VAL A 207 18.90 -12.44 3.55
CA VAL A 207 17.61 -13.02 3.91
C VAL A 207 16.47 -12.23 3.27
N TRP A 208 16.53 -10.90 3.33
CA TRP A 208 15.51 -10.04 2.72
C TRP A 208 15.33 -10.31 1.23
N LYS A 209 16.41 -10.37 0.46
CA LYS A 209 16.34 -10.65 -0.99
C LYS A 209 15.57 -11.94 -1.28
N THR A 210 15.78 -12.97 -0.46
CA THR A 210 15.09 -14.25 -0.61
C THR A 210 13.61 -14.14 -0.21
N VAL A 211 13.31 -13.47 0.90
CA VAL A 211 11.94 -13.23 1.38
C VAL A 211 11.17 -12.36 0.38
N GLU A 212 11.79 -11.31 -0.13
CA GLU A 212 11.22 -10.44 -1.15
C GLU A 212 10.91 -11.20 -2.44
N THR A 213 11.82 -12.05 -2.90
CA THR A 213 11.59 -12.91 -4.06
C THR A 213 10.43 -13.88 -3.82
N PHE A 214 10.36 -14.49 -2.64
CA PHE A 214 9.29 -15.39 -2.27
C PHE A 214 7.92 -14.69 -2.29
N GLN A 215 7.78 -13.59 -1.55
CA GLN A 215 6.48 -12.93 -1.40
C GLN A 215 6.00 -12.22 -2.66
N ASN A 216 6.91 -11.81 -3.55
CA ASN A 216 6.56 -11.20 -4.84
C ASN A 216 6.38 -12.23 -5.97
N ARG A 217 6.44 -13.54 -5.66
CA ARG A 217 6.19 -14.57 -6.65
C ARG A 217 4.73 -14.51 -7.08
N SER A 218 4.51 -14.11 -8.34
CA SER A 218 3.17 -13.90 -8.88
C SER A 218 2.52 -15.23 -9.26
N LEU A 219 1.29 -15.43 -8.84
CA LEU A 219 0.40 -16.50 -9.26
C LEU A 219 -1.02 -15.96 -9.35
N THR A 220 -1.73 -16.30 -10.40
CA THR A 220 -3.13 -15.91 -10.59
C THR A 220 -3.98 -17.16 -10.74
N TYR A 221 -4.98 -17.34 -9.90
CA TYR A 221 -5.98 -18.39 -10.03
C TYR A 221 -7.07 -17.94 -11.03
N ASP A 222 -7.28 -18.71 -12.08
CA ASP A 222 -8.42 -18.57 -12.97
C ASP A 222 -9.60 -19.37 -12.40
N MET A 223 -10.52 -18.69 -11.73
CA MET A 223 -11.69 -19.31 -11.09
C MET A 223 -12.86 -19.52 -12.08
N GLY A 224 -12.74 -19.02 -13.32
CA GLY A 224 -13.77 -19.13 -14.36
C GLY A 224 -14.58 -17.87 -14.53
N ASP A 225 -15.17 -17.35 -13.49
CA ASP A 225 -15.93 -16.09 -13.48
C ASP A 225 -15.15 -14.91 -12.90
N GLY A 226 -13.88 -15.11 -12.57
CA GLY A 226 -12.97 -14.10 -12.07
C GLY A 226 -11.58 -14.66 -11.78
N ASP A 227 -10.64 -13.76 -11.61
CA ASP A 227 -9.25 -14.08 -11.28
C ASP A 227 -8.97 -13.75 -9.81
N VAL A 228 -8.25 -14.63 -9.11
CA VAL A 228 -7.70 -14.35 -7.77
C VAL A 228 -6.18 -14.28 -7.87
N VAL A 229 -5.64 -13.09 -7.63
CA VAL A 229 -4.18 -12.85 -7.68
C VAL A 229 -3.59 -13.02 -6.30
N LEU A 230 -2.53 -13.83 -6.17
CA LEU A 230 -1.74 -13.89 -4.96
C LEU A 230 -0.90 -12.61 -4.84
N THR A 231 -1.30 -11.76 -3.90
CA THR A 231 -0.56 -10.54 -3.59
C THR A 231 0.53 -10.81 -2.56
N PRO A 232 1.53 -9.91 -2.41
CA PRO A 232 2.55 -10.03 -1.37
C PRO A 232 1.98 -10.17 0.06
N GLU A 233 0.80 -9.60 0.32
CA GLU A 233 0.12 -9.74 1.60
C GLU A 233 -0.37 -11.18 1.86
N ILE A 234 -0.87 -11.85 0.81
CA ILE A 234 -1.31 -13.24 0.90
C ILE A 234 -0.09 -14.15 1.05
N THR A 235 0.91 -13.99 0.20
CA THR A 235 2.10 -14.84 0.21
C THR A 235 2.98 -14.65 1.44
N ALA A 236 2.91 -13.49 2.12
CA ALA A 236 3.55 -13.28 3.41
C ALA A 236 3.03 -14.22 4.51
N GLU A 237 1.77 -14.66 4.42
CA GLU A 237 1.21 -15.66 5.35
C GLU A 237 1.75 -17.07 5.10
N PHE A 238 2.34 -17.31 3.92
CA PHE A 238 3.00 -18.57 3.57
C PHE A 238 4.43 -18.68 4.11
N LEU A 239 4.92 -17.66 4.83
CA LEU A 239 6.24 -17.63 5.44
C LEU A 239 6.18 -17.96 6.93
N ILE A 240 7.13 -18.76 7.41
CA ILE A 240 7.31 -19.03 8.85
C ILE A 240 8.31 -18.02 9.40
N CYS A 241 7.83 -17.09 10.22
CA CYS A 241 8.65 -16.08 10.87
C CYS A 241 8.38 -16.04 12.38
N ASN A 242 9.39 -16.32 13.20
CA ASN A 242 9.32 -16.30 14.64
C ASN A 242 10.30 -15.26 15.21
N GLY A 243 9.79 -14.22 15.86
CA GLY A 243 10.63 -13.16 16.45
C GLY A 243 11.54 -12.48 15.44
N GLY A 244 11.05 -12.24 14.20
CA GLY A 244 11.80 -11.60 13.12
C GLY A 244 12.78 -12.53 12.39
N LYS A 245 12.80 -13.82 12.72
CA LYS A 245 13.66 -14.82 12.07
C LYS A 245 12.82 -15.75 11.21
N PHE A 246 13.17 -15.84 9.93
CA PHE A 246 12.55 -16.76 8.99
C PHE A 246 13.13 -18.16 9.13
N THR A 247 12.27 -19.18 9.04
CA THR A 247 12.72 -20.55 8.93
C THR A 247 13.18 -20.80 7.50
N MET A 248 14.45 -21.16 7.34
CA MET A 248 15.10 -21.35 6.04
C MET A 248 15.61 -22.77 5.90
N GLU A 249 15.48 -23.36 4.72
CA GLU A 249 16.09 -24.62 4.34
C GLU A 249 16.77 -24.48 2.98
N ASN A 250 18.03 -24.90 2.86
CA ASN A 250 18.83 -24.76 1.63
C ASN A 250 18.85 -23.32 1.05
N GLY A 251 18.76 -22.31 1.92
CA GLY A 251 18.75 -20.91 1.50
C GLY A 251 17.41 -20.37 1.00
N TRP A 252 16.33 -21.15 1.12
CA TRP A 252 14.97 -20.78 0.75
C TRP A 252 14.02 -20.85 1.95
N PRO A 253 12.97 -20.01 2.03
CA PRO A 253 12.01 -20.05 3.12
C PRO A 253 11.24 -21.37 3.16
N VAL A 254 11.11 -21.95 4.35
CA VAL A 254 10.20 -23.07 4.58
C VAL A 254 8.77 -22.56 4.54
N VAL A 255 7.94 -23.25 3.76
CA VAL A 255 6.56 -22.87 3.54
C VAL A 255 5.70 -23.13 4.78
N ASN A 256 4.89 -22.15 5.16
CA ASN A 256 3.87 -22.28 6.21
C ASN A 256 2.63 -22.97 5.65
N GLU A 257 2.49 -24.26 5.96
CA GLU A 257 1.34 -25.05 5.51
C GLU A 257 0.00 -24.55 6.07
N GLU A 258 -0.01 -24.02 7.31
CA GLU A 258 -1.23 -23.46 7.90
C GLU A 258 -1.70 -22.22 7.14
N GLY A 259 -0.78 -21.35 6.73
CA GLY A 259 -1.08 -20.17 5.92
C GLY A 259 -1.63 -20.54 4.54
N ILE A 260 -1.01 -21.53 3.88
CA ILE A 260 -1.52 -22.05 2.60
C ILE A 260 -2.91 -22.66 2.78
N THR A 261 -3.10 -23.49 3.80
CA THR A 261 -4.40 -24.13 4.07
C THR A 261 -5.50 -23.08 4.28
N ALA A 262 -5.21 -22.04 5.08
CA ALA A 262 -6.16 -20.96 5.33
C ALA A 262 -6.54 -20.21 4.02
N PHE A 263 -5.57 -20.00 3.14
CA PHE A 263 -5.83 -19.39 1.82
C PHE A 263 -6.71 -20.30 0.95
N VAL A 264 -6.38 -21.57 0.82
CA VAL A 264 -7.17 -22.55 0.04
C VAL A 264 -8.58 -22.71 0.59
N ASP A 265 -8.72 -22.75 1.92
CA ASP A 265 -10.04 -22.77 2.57
C ASP A 265 -10.87 -21.51 2.27
N SER A 266 -10.20 -20.35 2.19
CA SER A 266 -10.90 -19.10 1.80
C SER A 266 -11.37 -19.14 0.35
N LEU A 267 -10.58 -19.69 -0.57
CA LEU A 267 -10.99 -19.91 -1.96
C LEU A 267 -12.20 -20.85 -2.03
N ALA A 268 -12.15 -21.98 -1.32
CA ALA A 268 -13.24 -22.94 -1.30
C ALA A 268 -14.52 -22.34 -0.67
N ALA A 269 -14.38 -21.57 0.41
CA ALA A 269 -15.53 -20.91 1.05
C ALA A 269 -16.22 -19.94 0.08
N GLU A 270 -15.45 -19.26 -0.77
CA GLU A 270 -15.94 -18.29 -1.74
C GLU A 270 -16.46 -18.93 -3.02
N TYR A 271 -15.76 -19.92 -3.58
CA TYR A 271 -16.00 -20.43 -4.93
C TYR A 271 -16.66 -21.82 -5.00
N ASP A 272 -16.69 -22.60 -3.91
CA ASP A 272 -17.45 -23.85 -3.89
C ASP A 272 -18.96 -23.53 -3.97
N THR A 273 -19.62 -24.21 -4.91
CA THR A 273 -21.09 -24.14 -5.12
C THR A 273 -21.77 -25.46 -4.81
N TYR A 274 -21.03 -26.57 -4.88
CA TYR A 274 -21.55 -27.87 -4.50
C TYR A 274 -22.06 -27.90 -3.06
N GLY A 275 -23.31 -28.38 -2.91
CA GLY A 275 -23.96 -28.43 -1.61
C GLY A 275 -24.49 -27.09 -1.07
N LYS A 276 -24.35 -26.01 -1.83
CA LYS A 276 -24.95 -24.72 -1.52
C LYS A 276 -26.26 -24.54 -2.32
N PRO A 277 -27.23 -23.72 -1.83
CA PRO A 277 -28.42 -23.37 -2.57
C PRO A 277 -28.09 -22.64 -3.89
N HIS A 278 -28.86 -22.93 -4.94
CA HIS A 278 -28.78 -22.22 -6.20
C HIS A 278 -30.00 -21.30 -6.36
N PHE A 279 -29.78 -20.06 -6.75
CA PHE A 279 -30.84 -19.11 -7.08
C PHE A 279 -31.16 -19.23 -8.56
N PHE A 280 -32.40 -19.47 -8.88
CA PHE A 280 -32.87 -19.80 -10.23
C PHE A 280 -34.14 -19.04 -10.58
N HIS A 281 -34.16 -18.42 -11.78
CA HIS A 281 -35.39 -17.83 -12.33
C HIS A 281 -36.10 -18.83 -13.20
N ALA A 282 -37.22 -19.37 -12.70
CA ALA A 282 -37.98 -20.41 -13.36
C ALA A 282 -38.73 -19.88 -14.59
N THR A 283 -38.97 -20.73 -15.59
CA THR A 283 -39.72 -20.38 -16.80
C THR A 283 -41.13 -19.87 -16.47
N ARG A 284 -41.76 -20.31 -15.38
CA ARG A 284 -43.04 -19.80 -14.91
C ARG A 284 -43.00 -18.37 -14.32
N GLY A 285 -41.78 -17.74 -14.27
CA GLY A 285 -41.62 -16.35 -13.88
C GLY A 285 -41.38 -16.11 -12.39
N GLU A 286 -40.98 -17.12 -11.63
CA GLU A 286 -40.64 -17.04 -10.22
C GLU A 286 -39.17 -17.20 -9.96
N ASP A 287 -38.63 -16.46 -8.98
CA ASP A 287 -37.27 -16.65 -8.44
C ASP A 287 -37.34 -17.71 -7.33
N ILE A 288 -36.56 -18.77 -7.49
CA ILE A 288 -36.59 -19.93 -6.61
C ILE A 288 -35.21 -20.17 -6.03
N GLU A 289 -35.14 -20.44 -4.74
CA GLU A 289 -33.96 -20.98 -4.08
C GLU A 289 -34.07 -22.50 -4.06
N ILE A 290 -33.12 -23.19 -4.68
CA ILE A 290 -33.14 -24.63 -4.86
C ILE A 290 -32.01 -25.23 -4.03
N GLU A 291 -32.35 -25.99 -3.02
CA GLU A 291 -31.43 -26.76 -2.20
C GLU A 291 -31.28 -28.18 -2.73
N GLY A 292 -30.09 -28.76 -2.48
CA GLY A 292 -29.78 -30.15 -2.80
C GLY A 292 -29.39 -30.40 -4.25
N GLY A 293 -29.26 -31.67 -4.58
CA GLY A 293 -28.75 -32.13 -5.88
C GLY A 293 -27.28 -32.54 -5.84
N THR A 294 -26.72 -32.78 -7.03
CA THR A 294 -25.35 -33.33 -7.19
C THR A 294 -24.46 -32.41 -8.04
N TYR A 295 -24.97 -31.27 -8.46
CA TYR A 295 -24.30 -30.29 -9.30
C TYR A 295 -23.58 -29.24 -8.43
N GLY A 296 -22.48 -28.73 -8.94
CA GLY A 296 -21.70 -27.64 -8.36
C GLY A 296 -20.19 -27.86 -8.46
N ASN A 297 -19.45 -26.83 -8.15
CA ASN A 297 -17.99 -26.84 -8.04
C ASN A 297 -17.59 -27.17 -6.58
N GLU A 298 -16.66 -28.07 -6.40
CA GLU A 298 -16.02 -28.39 -5.11
C GLU A 298 -14.51 -28.45 -5.34
N LEU A 299 -13.77 -27.52 -4.78
CA LEU A 299 -12.32 -27.42 -4.91
C LEU A 299 -11.64 -28.67 -4.34
N ASP A 300 -10.61 -29.18 -4.98
CA ASP A 300 -9.72 -30.18 -4.39
C ASP A 300 -8.67 -29.50 -3.52
N ARG A 301 -9.04 -29.23 -2.26
CA ARG A 301 -8.17 -28.52 -1.31
C ARG A 301 -6.84 -29.21 -1.10
N GLU A 302 -6.82 -30.55 -1.08
CA GLU A 302 -5.58 -31.32 -0.86
C GLU A 302 -4.63 -31.14 -2.05
N ALA A 303 -5.15 -31.21 -3.27
CA ALA A 303 -4.37 -30.97 -4.49
C ALA A 303 -3.86 -29.54 -4.55
N GLU A 304 -4.67 -28.52 -4.19
CA GLU A 304 -4.28 -27.13 -4.21
C GLU A 304 -3.24 -26.79 -3.13
N ILE A 305 -3.36 -27.35 -1.91
CA ILE A 305 -2.35 -27.21 -0.87
C ILE A 305 -1.03 -27.83 -1.34
N ALA A 306 -1.07 -29.02 -1.94
CA ALA A 306 0.13 -29.67 -2.45
C ALA A 306 0.78 -28.85 -3.59
N PHE A 307 -0.02 -28.32 -4.51
CA PHE A 307 0.45 -27.44 -5.60
C PHE A 307 1.14 -26.19 -5.05
N LEU A 308 0.53 -25.47 -4.12
CA LEU A 308 1.11 -24.26 -3.54
C LEU A 308 2.37 -24.53 -2.73
N LYS A 309 2.42 -25.66 -2.00
CA LYS A 309 3.62 -26.10 -1.28
C LYS A 309 4.77 -26.37 -2.26
N ASP A 310 4.51 -27.00 -3.38
CA ASP A 310 5.51 -27.25 -4.42
C ASP A 310 5.93 -25.93 -5.11
N TYR A 311 4.96 -25.10 -5.53
CA TYR A 311 5.19 -23.84 -6.21
C TYR A 311 6.03 -22.85 -5.38
N PHE A 312 5.80 -22.76 -4.07
CA PHE A 312 6.55 -21.87 -3.16
C PHE A 312 7.72 -22.57 -2.46
N GLY A 313 7.82 -23.89 -2.51
CA GLY A 313 8.80 -24.68 -1.76
C GLY A 313 10.24 -24.62 -2.26
N SER A 314 10.48 -24.09 -3.46
CA SER A 314 11.83 -23.98 -4.02
C SER A 314 12.06 -22.64 -4.69
N ALA A 315 13.35 -22.25 -4.81
CA ALA A 315 13.76 -21.05 -5.56
C ALA A 315 13.49 -21.20 -7.06
N ASP A 316 13.67 -22.40 -7.59
CA ASP A 316 13.45 -22.70 -9.00
C ASP A 316 11.97 -22.99 -9.23
N ILE A 317 11.33 -22.19 -10.07
CA ILE A 317 10.01 -22.51 -10.56
C ILE A 317 10.20 -23.67 -11.55
N GLN A 318 9.85 -24.89 -11.14
CA GLN A 318 9.71 -25.98 -12.07
C GLN A 318 8.45 -25.70 -12.90
N THR A 319 8.62 -25.00 -14.03
CA THR A 319 7.63 -25.07 -15.09
C THR A 319 7.66 -26.50 -15.60
N SER A 320 6.75 -27.33 -15.10
CA SER A 320 6.49 -28.62 -15.75
C SER A 320 5.94 -28.31 -17.15
N SER A 321 6.84 -28.20 -18.11
CA SER A 321 6.49 -28.19 -19.52
C SER A 321 6.00 -29.61 -19.87
N GLY A 322 4.74 -29.89 -19.57
CA GLY A 322 4.03 -31.02 -20.11
C GLY A 322 3.80 -30.74 -21.58
N GLU A 323 4.45 -31.48 -22.46
CA GLU A 323 4.10 -31.51 -23.89
C GLU A 323 2.61 -31.85 -24.00
N GLU A 324 1.85 -30.98 -24.65
CA GLU A 324 0.43 -31.18 -24.96
C GLU A 324 0.27 -32.38 -25.88
N ASN A 325 -0.38 -33.44 -25.43
CA ASN A 325 -1.05 -34.41 -26.30
C ASN A 325 -2.55 -34.15 -26.25
N PHE A 326 -3.03 -33.30 -27.12
CA PHE A 326 -4.46 -33.19 -27.42
C PHE A 326 -4.92 -34.44 -28.20
N ALA A 327 -5.30 -35.47 -27.51
CA ALA A 327 -6.09 -36.53 -28.06
C ALA A 327 -7.14 -37.00 -27.04
N ASP A 328 -8.38 -36.82 -27.44
CA ASP A 328 -9.61 -37.24 -26.77
C ASP A 328 -10.01 -36.43 -25.50
N GLY A 329 -10.93 -35.51 -25.73
CA GLY A 329 -12.04 -34.97 -24.93
C GLY A 329 -12.18 -35.17 -23.42
N ASN A 330 -11.16 -35.61 -22.69
CA ASN A 330 -11.12 -35.73 -21.27
C ASN A 330 -10.04 -34.79 -20.72
N LEU A 331 -10.48 -33.61 -20.29
CA LEU A 331 -9.65 -32.70 -19.50
C LEU A 331 -9.29 -33.41 -18.18
N GLN A 332 -8.04 -33.85 -18.06
CA GLN A 332 -7.49 -34.26 -16.76
C GLN A 332 -7.20 -32.98 -15.96
N PRO A 333 -7.79 -32.77 -14.78
CA PRO A 333 -7.50 -31.62 -13.95
C PRO A 333 -6.02 -31.66 -13.52
N GLY A 334 -5.27 -30.56 -13.70
CA GLY A 334 -4.02 -30.30 -13.04
C GLY A 334 -2.74 -30.22 -13.87
N GLN A 335 -2.75 -30.28 -15.22
CA GLN A 335 -1.52 -30.29 -15.99
C GLN A 335 -1.23 -29.07 -16.88
N ASP A 336 -2.16 -28.10 -17.04
CA ASP A 336 -2.02 -27.04 -18.06
C ASP A 336 -1.89 -25.61 -17.51
N ALA A 337 -1.44 -25.45 -16.26
CA ALA A 337 -1.68 -24.21 -15.52
C ALA A 337 -0.64 -23.09 -15.67
N LEU A 338 0.46 -23.24 -16.36
CA LEU A 338 1.54 -22.24 -16.34
C LEU A 338 1.91 -21.60 -17.68
N GLN A 339 1.16 -21.80 -18.74
CA GLN A 339 1.48 -21.15 -20.03
C GLN A 339 1.21 -19.64 -20.06
N SER A 340 0.40 -19.10 -19.15
CA SER A 340 0.06 -17.68 -19.13
C SER A 340 0.25 -16.99 -17.77
N GLY A 341 0.90 -17.63 -16.80
CA GLY A 341 0.96 -17.14 -15.42
C GLY A 341 -0.35 -17.29 -14.65
N LYS A 342 -1.31 -18.06 -15.19
CA LYS A 342 -2.59 -18.39 -14.56
C LYS A 342 -2.66 -19.87 -14.21
N HIS A 343 -3.12 -20.17 -13.02
CA HIS A 343 -3.39 -21.50 -12.51
C HIS A 343 -4.90 -21.78 -12.52
N ILE A 344 -5.29 -22.87 -13.16
CA ILE A 344 -6.66 -23.39 -13.09
C ILE A 344 -6.71 -24.34 -11.90
N PRO A 345 -7.53 -24.08 -10.86
CA PRO A 345 -7.56 -24.92 -9.70
C PRO A 345 -8.11 -26.33 -9.99
N SER A 346 -7.66 -27.30 -9.22
CA SER A 346 -8.17 -28.66 -9.23
C SER A 346 -9.51 -28.73 -8.52
N TYR A 347 -10.43 -29.57 -9.05
CA TYR A 347 -11.76 -29.75 -8.48
C TYR A 347 -12.01 -31.24 -8.14
N LYS A 348 -12.56 -31.53 -6.97
CA LYS A 348 -13.16 -32.85 -6.66
C LYS A 348 -14.44 -33.06 -7.42
N LYS A 349 -15.21 -31.97 -7.60
CA LYS A 349 -16.38 -31.91 -8.48
C LYS A 349 -16.33 -30.63 -9.27
N GLN A 350 -16.55 -30.75 -10.56
CA GLN A 350 -16.57 -29.60 -11.47
C GLN A 350 -17.94 -29.51 -12.14
N ALA A 351 -18.58 -28.37 -11.97
CA ALA A 351 -19.78 -28.01 -12.70
C ALA A 351 -19.49 -27.83 -14.19
N TYR A 352 -20.55 -27.69 -15.01
CA TYR A 352 -20.43 -27.40 -16.43
C TYR A 352 -19.61 -26.12 -16.69
N VAL A 353 -19.73 -25.16 -15.77
CA VAL A 353 -18.97 -23.91 -15.78
C VAL A 353 -18.31 -23.72 -14.41
N ARG A 354 -17.05 -23.28 -14.43
CA ARG A 354 -16.32 -22.91 -13.20
C ARG A 354 -16.79 -21.56 -12.67
N GLY A 355 -16.54 -21.30 -11.38
CA GLY A 355 -16.85 -20.04 -10.72
C GLY A 355 -18.10 -20.11 -9.85
N LYS A 356 -18.49 -18.96 -9.28
CA LYS A 356 -19.65 -18.84 -8.38
C LYS A 356 -20.99 -18.90 -9.09
N LYS A 357 -20.98 -18.55 -10.39
CA LYS A 357 -22.14 -18.59 -11.27
C LYS A 357 -22.04 -19.81 -12.18
N ASP A 358 -22.17 -20.98 -11.60
CA ASP A 358 -22.00 -22.25 -12.31
C ASP A 358 -23.26 -22.70 -13.07
N LEU A 359 -24.43 -22.15 -12.75
CA LEU A 359 -25.68 -22.37 -13.47
C LEU A 359 -25.93 -21.19 -14.41
N LEU A 360 -25.54 -21.35 -15.68
CA LEU A 360 -25.68 -20.32 -16.71
C LEU A 360 -26.96 -20.50 -17.55
N THR A 361 -26.84 -20.28 -18.85
CA THR A 361 -27.96 -20.17 -19.79
C THR A 361 -28.26 -21.45 -20.57
N THR A 362 -27.50 -22.53 -20.32
CA THR A 362 -27.72 -23.86 -20.93
C THR A 362 -28.02 -24.88 -19.84
N TYR A 363 -29.27 -25.34 -19.75
CA TYR A 363 -29.74 -26.26 -18.73
C TYR A 363 -31.05 -26.94 -19.13
N VAL A 364 -31.37 -28.04 -18.45
CA VAL A 364 -32.71 -28.64 -18.42
C VAL A 364 -33.43 -28.15 -17.16
N GLU A 365 -34.62 -27.62 -17.31
CA GLU A 365 -35.54 -27.25 -16.22
C GLU A 365 -36.64 -28.28 -16.14
N VAL A 366 -36.92 -28.80 -14.95
CA VAL A 366 -38.05 -29.71 -14.69
C VAL A 366 -38.91 -29.11 -13.59
N ASP A 367 -39.97 -28.44 -13.99
CA ASP A 367 -41.04 -27.99 -13.10
C ASP A 367 -41.91 -29.17 -12.74
N MET A 368 -41.67 -29.72 -11.55
CA MET A 368 -42.40 -30.88 -11.05
C MET A 368 -43.80 -30.53 -10.56
N GLY A 369 -44.04 -29.28 -10.23
CA GLY A 369 -45.38 -28.76 -9.88
C GLY A 369 -46.28 -28.69 -11.10
N GLU A 370 -45.77 -28.10 -12.18
CA GLU A 370 -46.50 -27.96 -13.45
C GLU A 370 -46.35 -29.19 -14.36
N GLN A 371 -45.52 -30.16 -13.99
CA GLN A 371 -45.19 -31.35 -14.77
C GLN A 371 -44.69 -31.00 -16.21
N LYS A 372 -43.81 -30.02 -16.30
CA LYS A 372 -43.22 -29.51 -17.52
C LYS A 372 -41.71 -29.70 -17.48
N LEU A 373 -41.14 -29.95 -18.68
CA LEU A 373 -39.71 -29.94 -18.92
C LEU A 373 -39.37 -28.91 -20.00
N TYR A 374 -38.40 -28.09 -19.73
CA TYR A 374 -37.83 -27.13 -20.68
C TYR A 374 -36.35 -27.41 -20.84
N TYR A 375 -35.82 -27.23 -22.06
CA TYR A 375 -34.39 -27.20 -22.30
C TYR A 375 -33.99 -25.88 -22.97
N TYR A 376 -33.08 -25.22 -22.31
CA TYR A 376 -32.47 -23.98 -22.79
C TYR A 376 -31.04 -24.23 -23.24
N GLU A 377 -30.67 -23.65 -24.39
CA GLU A 377 -29.31 -23.59 -24.86
C GLU A 377 -28.95 -22.13 -25.18
N ASP A 378 -27.91 -21.63 -24.52
CA ASP A 378 -27.48 -20.23 -24.61
C ASP A 378 -28.62 -19.22 -24.37
N GLY A 379 -29.49 -19.52 -23.39
CA GLY A 379 -30.64 -18.70 -23.03
C GLY A 379 -31.82 -18.79 -24.00
N VAL A 380 -31.76 -19.65 -25.02
CA VAL A 380 -32.83 -19.83 -25.97
C VAL A 380 -33.59 -21.14 -25.69
N LEU A 381 -34.90 -21.05 -25.47
CA LEU A 381 -35.74 -22.23 -25.33
C LEU A 381 -35.70 -23.07 -26.61
N LYS A 382 -35.23 -24.30 -26.50
CA LYS A 382 -35.12 -25.26 -27.61
C LYS A 382 -36.15 -26.37 -27.58
N LEU A 383 -36.58 -26.73 -26.35
CA LEU A 383 -37.57 -27.80 -26.17
C LEU A 383 -38.46 -27.51 -25.00
N GLU A 384 -39.76 -27.74 -25.17
CA GLU A 384 -40.77 -27.78 -24.12
C GLU A 384 -41.59 -29.05 -24.29
N THR A 385 -41.92 -29.73 -23.17
CA THR A 385 -42.76 -30.91 -23.17
C THR A 385 -43.37 -31.18 -21.82
N ASP A 386 -44.55 -31.79 -21.81
CA ASP A 386 -45.14 -32.37 -20.61
C ASP A 386 -44.36 -33.59 -20.19
N VAL A 387 -44.29 -33.84 -18.88
CA VAL A 387 -43.56 -34.98 -18.28
C VAL A 387 -44.41 -35.67 -17.22
N VAL A 388 -43.99 -36.84 -16.75
CA VAL A 388 -44.54 -37.47 -15.54
C VAL A 388 -43.38 -37.82 -14.61
N THR A 389 -43.38 -37.19 -13.45
CA THR A 389 -42.35 -37.39 -12.41
C THR A 389 -42.73 -38.51 -11.44
N GLY A 390 -42.03 -38.63 -10.31
CA GLY A 390 -42.19 -39.68 -9.31
C GLY A 390 -43.60 -39.69 -8.66
N ASN A 391 -44.05 -40.88 -8.27
CA ASN A 391 -45.36 -41.11 -7.70
C ASN A 391 -45.44 -40.65 -6.24
N MET A 392 -46.12 -39.53 -5.96
CA MET A 392 -46.21 -38.96 -4.62
C MET A 392 -47.04 -39.83 -3.65
N SER A 393 -48.10 -40.49 -4.14
CA SER A 393 -48.91 -41.36 -3.26
C SER A 393 -48.15 -42.57 -2.72
N ARG A 394 -47.07 -42.99 -3.42
CA ARG A 394 -46.19 -44.09 -3.04
C ARG A 394 -44.89 -43.61 -2.38
N LYS A 395 -44.72 -42.30 -2.17
CA LYS A 395 -43.47 -41.70 -1.69
C LYS A 395 -42.27 -42.05 -2.58
N TRP A 396 -42.49 -42.05 -3.88
CA TRP A 396 -41.49 -42.23 -4.93
C TRP A 396 -41.27 -40.94 -5.69
N ASP A 397 -41.45 -39.84 -4.98
CA ASP A 397 -41.30 -38.49 -5.51
C ASP A 397 -39.92 -38.27 -6.10
N THR A 398 -39.82 -37.53 -7.19
CA THR A 398 -38.56 -37.08 -7.74
C THR A 398 -37.96 -36.03 -6.80
N PRO A 399 -36.70 -36.19 -6.31
CA PRO A 399 -36.12 -35.22 -5.42
C PRO A 399 -35.83 -33.89 -6.14
N ALA A 400 -36.16 -32.79 -5.48
CA ALA A 400 -35.75 -31.46 -5.93
C ALA A 400 -34.21 -31.31 -5.79
N GLY A 401 -33.64 -30.36 -6.52
CA GLY A 401 -32.22 -30.04 -6.49
C GLY A 401 -31.67 -29.72 -7.87
N VAL A 402 -30.45 -29.19 -7.88
CA VAL A 402 -29.69 -29.00 -9.11
C VAL A 402 -28.78 -30.19 -9.31
N ASN A 403 -29.00 -30.92 -10.40
CA ASN A 403 -28.27 -32.12 -10.79
C ASN A 403 -27.62 -31.91 -12.16
N TYR A 404 -27.04 -32.94 -12.73
CA TYR A 404 -26.48 -32.88 -14.08
C TYR A 404 -26.63 -34.22 -14.79
N VAL A 405 -26.64 -34.20 -16.12
CA VAL A 405 -26.60 -35.40 -16.96
C VAL A 405 -25.22 -36.03 -16.85
N TYR A 406 -25.06 -37.12 -16.09
CA TYR A 406 -23.75 -37.76 -15.94
C TYR A 406 -23.53 -38.98 -16.85
N GLY A 407 -24.45 -39.24 -17.73
CA GLY A 407 -24.33 -40.31 -18.72
C GLY A 407 -25.41 -40.25 -19.81
N LYS A 408 -25.17 -40.87 -20.93
CA LYS A 408 -26.12 -40.99 -22.05
C LYS A 408 -26.06 -42.40 -22.60
N GLN A 409 -27.19 -43.08 -22.67
CA GLN A 409 -27.26 -44.44 -23.23
C GLN A 409 -28.53 -44.63 -24.07
N LYS A 410 -28.39 -45.30 -25.19
CA LYS A 410 -29.53 -45.74 -26.03
C LYS A 410 -29.86 -47.21 -25.75
N ASN A 411 -31.15 -47.57 -25.87
CA ASN A 411 -31.68 -48.95 -25.78
C ASN A 411 -31.27 -49.65 -24.45
N ARG A 412 -31.47 -48.99 -23.31
CA ARG A 412 -31.18 -49.51 -21.97
C ARG A 412 -32.42 -50.16 -21.36
N THR A 413 -32.23 -51.25 -20.61
CA THR A 413 -33.29 -51.81 -19.75
C THR A 413 -33.09 -51.33 -18.34
N LEU A 414 -34.02 -50.49 -17.85
CA LEU A 414 -34.07 -50.03 -16.44
C LEU A 414 -34.62 -51.15 -15.58
N ARG A 415 -33.89 -51.49 -14.49
CA ARG A 415 -34.22 -52.58 -13.59
C ARG A 415 -34.38 -52.07 -12.16
N GLY A 416 -35.41 -52.56 -11.50
CA GLY A 416 -35.65 -52.30 -10.07
C GLY A 416 -36.47 -53.41 -9.46
N PRO A 417 -36.83 -53.33 -8.16
CA PRO A 417 -37.67 -54.32 -7.52
C PRO A 417 -38.99 -54.48 -8.22
N GLY A 418 -39.20 -55.63 -8.88
CA GLY A 418 -40.45 -55.97 -9.57
C GLY A 418 -40.67 -55.39 -10.98
N TYR A 419 -39.64 -54.76 -11.60
CA TYR A 419 -39.73 -54.32 -12.99
C TYR A 419 -38.43 -54.44 -13.80
N ALA A 420 -38.57 -54.59 -15.08
CA ALA A 420 -37.51 -54.50 -16.08
C ALA A 420 -38.10 -53.81 -17.32
N THR A 421 -37.82 -52.56 -17.51
CA THR A 421 -38.49 -51.73 -18.53
C THR A 421 -37.45 -51.24 -19.56
N PRO A 422 -37.58 -51.61 -20.85
CA PRO A 422 -36.74 -51.08 -21.88
C PRO A 422 -37.08 -49.64 -22.19
N VAL A 423 -36.05 -48.80 -22.35
CA VAL A 423 -36.15 -47.39 -22.78
C VAL A 423 -35.22 -47.15 -23.96
N ASN A 424 -35.59 -46.26 -24.86
CA ASN A 424 -34.76 -45.96 -26.03
C ASN A 424 -33.66 -44.96 -25.69
N TYR A 425 -33.96 -44.03 -24.78
CA TYR A 425 -33.05 -42.95 -24.39
C TYR A 425 -32.99 -42.91 -22.88
N TRP A 426 -31.78 -42.95 -22.33
CA TRP A 426 -31.51 -42.88 -20.90
C TRP A 426 -30.45 -41.83 -20.59
N MET A 427 -30.81 -40.82 -19.79
CA MET A 427 -29.96 -39.72 -19.32
C MET A 427 -30.06 -39.71 -17.80
N PRO A 428 -29.16 -40.40 -17.10
CA PRO A 428 -29.15 -40.38 -15.62
C PRO A 428 -28.69 -39.03 -15.08
N VAL A 429 -29.34 -38.57 -13.98
CA VAL A 429 -29.09 -37.27 -13.38
C VAL A 429 -28.79 -37.33 -11.87
N ASN A 430 -29.41 -38.29 -11.14
CA ASN A 430 -29.17 -38.44 -9.71
C ASN A 430 -29.32 -39.93 -9.30
N GLY A 431 -28.22 -40.61 -9.04
CA GLY A 431 -28.24 -42.04 -8.70
C GLY A 431 -28.97 -42.87 -9.75
N ASN A 432 -30.09 -43.46 -9.36
CA ASN A 432 -30.93 -44.26 -10.28
C ASN A 432 -32.07 -43.45 -10.96
N ILE A 433 -32.08 -42.15 -10.73
CA ILE A 433 -33.06 -41.23 -11.33
C ILE A 433 -32.48 -40.64 -12.60
N GLY A 434 -33.29 -40.56 -13.65
CA GLY A 434 -32.88 -39.98 -14.92
C GLY A 434 -34.10 -39.57 -15.77
N LEU A 435 -33.75 -38.93 -16.85
CA LEU A 435 -34.62 -38.51 -17.93
C LEU A 435 -34.69 -39.63 -18.96
N HIS A 436 -35.91 -40.11 -19.31
CA HIS A 436 -36.05 -41.19 -20.31
C HIS A 436 -37.42 -41.19 -20.97
N ASP A 437 -37.50 -41.79 -22.14
CA ASP A 437 -38.76 -42.03 -22.85
C ASP A 437 -39.67 -43.06 -22.09
N ALA A 438 -40.96 -42.84 -22.17
CA ALA A 438 -41.94 -43.72 -21.55
C ALA A 438 -43.02 -44.14 -22.58
N THR A 439 -42.64 -45.10 -23.45
CA THR A 439 -43.53 -45.58 -24.53
C THR A 439 -44.79 -46.28 -24.06
N TRP A 440 -44.88 -46.67 -22.79
CA TRP A 440 -46.06 -47.27 -22.17
C TRP A 440 -47.10 -46.23 -21.72
N ARG A 441 -46.76 -44.94 -21.73
CA ARG A 441 -47.69 -43.85 -21.42
C ARG A 441 -48.30 -43.22 -22.67
N ARG A 442 -49.56 -42.88 -22.60
CA ARG A 442 -50.26 -42.15 -23.64
C ARG A 442 -50.48 -40.68 -23.30
N GLU A 443 -50.45 -40.37 -22.01
CA GLU A 443 -50.69 -39.05 -21.47
C GLU A 443 -49.52 -38.63 -20.56
N PHE A 444 -49.22 -37.35 -20.59
CA PHE A 444 -48.18 -36.71 -19.80
C PHE A 444 -48.73 -35.41 -19.22
N GLY A 445 -48.05 -34.87 -18.18
CA GLY A 445 -48.44 -33.63 -17.53
C GLY A 445 -49.54 -33.75 -16.47
N GLY A 446 -49.97 -32.61 -15.98
CA GLY A 446 -51.07 -32.47 -15.02
C GLY A 446 -50.87 -33.24 -13.73
N GLU A 447 -51.94 -33.81 -13.15
CA GLU A 447 -51.92 -34.47 -11.85
C GLU A 447 -51.57 -35.97 -11.91
N ILE A 448 -51.11 -36.49 -13.04
CA ILE A 448 -50.78 -37.92 -13.24
C ILE A 448 -49.77 -38.39 -12.17
N TYR A 449 -48.77 -37.61 -11.86
CA TYR A 449 -47.74 -37.96 -10.90
C TYR A 449 -48.23 -38.16 -9.48
N LEU A 450 -49.37 -37.60 -9.09
CA LEU A 450 -49.92 -37.75 -7.75
C LEU A 450 -50.27 -39.21 -7.42
N LYS A 451 -50.81 -39.96 -8.41
CA LYS A 451 -51.29 -41.33 -8.20
C LYS A 451 -50.69 -42.37 -9.15
N SER A 452 -50.26 -41.97 -10.33
CA SER A 452 -49.74 -42.84 -11.41
C SER A 452 -48.38 -42.39 -11.91
N GLY A 453 -47.58 -41.80 -11.05
CA GLY A 453 -46.23 -41.36 -11.34
C GLY A 453 -45.21 -42.50 -11.57
N SER A 454 -43.96 -42.16 -11.81
CA SER A 454 -42.84 -43.08 -11.97
C SER A 454 -42.30 -43.56 -10.62
N HIS A 455 -41.19 -44.30 -10.63
CA HIS A 455 -40.41 -44.66 -9.43
C HIS A 455 -39.38 -43.59 -9.05
N GLY A 456 -39.57 -42.34 -9.50
CA GLY A 456 -38.67 -41.21 -9.26
C GLY A 456 -38.06 -40.64 -10.54
N CYS A 457 -38.01 -41.37 -11.65
CA CYS A 457 -37.51 -40.89 -12.92
C CYS A 457 -38.48 -39.87 -13.59
N ILE A 458 -37.95 -39.08 -14.50
CA ILE A 458 -38.70 -38.14 -15.32
C ILE A 458 -39.08 -38.84 -16.64
N ASN A 459 -40.35 -39.20 -16.76
CA ASN A 459 -40.91 -39.85 -17.97
C ASN A 459 -41.24 -38.78 -19.02
N ILE A 460 -40.72 -38.91 -20.22
CA ILE A 460 -40.85 -37.98 -21.33
C ILE A 460 -41.49 -38.68 -22.51
N PRO A 461 -42.33 -38.01 -23.35
CA PRO A 461 -42.77 -38.53 -24.62
C PRO A 461 -41.58 -38.97 -25.50
N LYS A 462 -41.69 -40.11 -26.21
CA LYS A 462 -40.57 -40.75 -26.89
C LYS A 462 -39.84 -39.86 -27.89
N ASP A 463 -40.59 -39.12 -28.70
CA ASP A 463 -40.07 -38.16 -29.67
C ASP A 463 -39.30 -37.04 -28.96
N LYS A 464 -39.85 -36.45 -27.90
CA LYS A 464 -39.22 -35.39 -27.10
C LYS A 464 -38.01 -35.88 -26.33
N ALA A 465 -38.02 -37.09 -25.81
CA ALA A 465 -36.84 -37.73 -25.22
C ALA A 465 -35.71 -37.91 -26.22
N GLY A 466 -36.00 -38.22 -27.45
CA GLY A 466 -35.03 -38.33 -28.54
C GLY A 466 -34.40 -36.97 -28.87
N GLU A 467 -35.27 -35.95 -29.08
CA GLU A 467 -34.83 -34.57 -29.33
C GLU A 467 -33.90 -34.07 -28.16
N LEU A 468 -34.33 -34.22 -26.91
CA LEU A 468 -33.55 -33.85 -25.75
C LEU A 468 -32.22 -34.60 -25.65
N TYR A 469 -32.27 -35.94 -25.89
CA TYR A 469 -31.06 -36.77 -25.90
C TYR A 469 -29.99 -36.27 -26.86
N ASP A 470 -30.39 -35.85 -28.08
CA ASP A 470 -29.44 -35.41 -29.08
C ASP A 470 -28.86 -34.00 -28.79
N MET A 471 -29.58 -33.16 -28.02
CA MET A 471 -29.15 -31.80 -27.62
C MET A 471 -28.28 -31.76 -26.36
N VAL A 472 -28.66 -32.48 -25.29
CA VAL A 472 -27.90 -32.41 -24.03
C VAL A 472 -26.56 -33.15 -24.16
N VAL A 473 -25.57 -32.65 -23.40
CA VAL A 473 -24.25 -33.29 -23.26
C VAL A 473 -24.05 -33.77 -21.79
N ILE A 474 -23.05 -34.62 -21.60
CA ILE A 474 -22.64 -34.98 -20.24
C ILE A 474 -22.15 -33.70 -19.55
N GLY A 475 -22.60 -33.45 -18.32
CA GLY A 475 -22.35 -32.21 -17.58
C GLY A 475 -23.51 -31.20 -17.65
N THR A 476 -24.44 -31.31 -18.63
CA THR A 476 -25.60 -30.40 -18.72
C THR A 476 -26.37 -30.35 -17.39
N PRO A 477 -26.53 -29.15 -16.78
CA PRO A 477 -27.28 -28.98 -15.54
C PRO A 477 -28.75 -29.39 -15.70
N VAL A 478 -29.33 -29.98 -14.64
CA VAL A 478 -30.75 -30.34 -14.59
C VAL A 478 -31.33 -29.79 -13.29
N VAL A 479 -32.12 -28.75 -13.42
CA VAL A 479 -32.75 -28.01 -12.33
C VAL A 479 -34.15 -28.63 -12.07
N MET A 480 -34.40 -29.18 -10.91
CA MET A 480 -35.63 -29.89 -10.55
C MET A 480 -36.26 -29.24 -9.30
N PHE A 481 -37.50 -28.79 -9.41
CA PHE A 481 -38.22 -28.09 -8.33
C PHE A 481 -39.74 -28.30 -8.44
N TYR A 482 -40.49 -27.97 -7.34
CA TYR A 482 -41.95 -27.98 -7.28
C TYR A 482 -42.54 -26.59 -7.36
#